data_8d8628608ba039d9aee0477e91eb26f9
#
_entry.id   8d8628608ba039d9aee0477e91eb26f9
#
_cell.length_a   1.000
_cell.length_b   1.000
_cell.length_c   1.000
_cell.angle_alpha   90.00
_cell.angle_beta   90.00
_cell.angle_gamma   90.00
#
_symmetry.space_group_name_H-M   'P 1'
#
loop_
_entity.id
_entity.type
_entity.pdbx_description
1 polymer ?
#
loop_
_entity_poly.entity_id
_entity_poly.type
_entity_poly.pdbx_seq_one_letter_code
_entity_poly.pdbx_strand_id
1 'polypeptide(L)'
;MSILLKWFALVTMTIDHVGAVFGWSGLDSIPFAISQPMRIIGRAAFPLYAWGLAAGWRRTRSPGRYFGNLVACAVFSQLPFTLALYGANLHPSGAIPFYFAFRPGYVLLGLGLSAAVGWLARSRAAAFWTFLAAALAGLHLKAGGFWLWAGEDLNVLYTLALAAACLGLRDSWRGWGFAQRATAATALAAALAFLGLRADYGTGFVGLLLVLGLALLGRAQRPGPAQAVYVLAWGAVFYGCYQQNWPMLAGLLLPAALIAAQGGMASAGLPARRWNLGWKHFFYAWYPAHLLVLGVLSAWLRPAGQ
;
A
#
# COMPACT_ATOMS: atom_id res chain seq x y z
N MET A 1 -3.82 16.42 0.42
CA MET A 1 -2.76 16.28 1.45
C MET A 1 -1.83 17.47 1.34
N SER A 2 -1.58 18.18 2.44
CA SER A 2 -0.66 19.30 2.47
C SER A 2 0.79 18.83 2.28
N ILE A 3 1.69 19.74 1.89
CA ILE A 3 3.12 19.41 1.72
C ILE A 3 3.74 18.96 3.05
N LEU A 4 3.36 19.56 4.15
CA LEU A 4 3.83 19.21 5.50
C LEU A 4 3.49 17.78 5.88
N LEU A 5 2.26 17.32 5.58
CA LEU A 5 1.88 15.92 5.83
C LEU A 5 2.64 14.92 4.96
N LYS A 6 3.01 15.31 3.74
CA LYS A 6 3.86 14.46 2.89
C LYS A 6 5.25 14.31 3.48
N TRP A 7 5.85 15.41 3.95
CA TRP A 7 7.14 15.39 4.64
C TRP A 7 7.07 14.56 5.92
N PHE A 8 6.04 14.77 6.72
CA PHE A 8 5.84 13.99 7.94
C PHE A 8 5.74 12.49 7.65
N ALA A 9 4.91 12.09 6.68
CA ALA A 9 4.78 10.69 6.27
C ALA A 9 6.10 10.12 5.73
N LEU A 10 6.86 10.91 4.98
CA LEU A 10 8.16 10.51 4.44
C LEU A 10 9.20 10.30 5.56
N VAL A 11 9.29 11.23 6.51
CA VAL A 11 10.23 11.13 7.63
C VAL A 11 9.90 9.94 8.52
N THR A 12 8.62 9.78 8.89
CA THR A 12 8.19 8.64 9.73
C THR A 12 8.39 7.30 9.03
N MET A 13 8.18 7.23 7.71
CA MET A 13 8.47 6.04 6.90
C MET A 13 9.97 5.73 6.89
N THR A 14 10.82 6.73 6.74
CA THR A 14 12.27 6.55 6.74
C THR A 14 12.76 6.03 8.10
N ILE A 15 12.24 6.59 9.20
CA ILE A 15 12.51 6.12 10.57
C ILE A 15 12.08 4.65 10.72
N ASP A 16 10.89 4.28 10.22
CA ASP A 16 10.42 2.89 10.23
C ASP A 16 11.38 1.94 9.55
N HIS A 17 11.83 2.30 8.34
CA HIS A 17 12.73 1.46 7.56
C HIS A 17 14.12 1.35 8.20
N VAL A 18 14.64 2.40 8.82
CA VAL A 18 15.88 2.31 9.60
C VAL A 18 15.71 1.32 10.76
N GLY A 19 14.63 1.42 11.53
CA GLY A 19 14.32 0.48 12.61
C GLY A 19 14.12 -0.96 12.12
N ALA A 20 13.52 -1.14 10.93
CA ALA A 20 13.33 -2.45 10.32
C ALA A 20 14.65 -3.07 9.85
N VAL A 21 15.45 -2.31 9.10
CA VAL A 21 16.69 -2.81 8.48
C VAL A 21 17.75 -3.14 9.53
N PHE A 22 17.94 -2.25 10.51
CA PHE A 22 19.04 -2.39 11.48
C PHE A 22 18.63 -3.04 12.80
N GLY A 23 17.34 -3.18 13.08
CA GLY A 23 16.86 -3.78 14.31
C GLY A 23 16.10 -5.11 14.17
N TRP A 24 15.69 -5.50 12.94
CA TRP A 24 14.80 -6.66 12.74
C TRP A 24 15.19 -7.57 11.57
N SER A 25 16.05 -7.13 10.66
CA SER A 25 16.39 -7.87 9.44
C SER A 25 17.61 -8.78 9.58
N GLY A 26 17.94 -9.22 10.79
CA GLY A 26 19.07 -10.10 11.06
C GLY A 26 20.42 -9.40 11.15
N LEU A 27 20.44 -8.07 11.09
CA LEU A 27 21.65 -7.29 11.37
C LEU A 27 21.84 -7.00 12.86
N ASP A 28 20.72 -6.90 13.60
CA ASP A 28 20.62 -6.63 15.05
C ASP A 28 21.60 -5.58 15.58
N SER A 29 21.98 -4.62 14.70
CA SER A 29 22.94 -3.56 15.01
C SER A 29 22.34 -2.43 15.86
N ILE A 30 21.01 -2.36 15.96
CA ILE A 30 20.30 -1.42 16.85
C ILE A 30 19.52 -2.23 17.88
N PRO A 31 19.71 -1.96 19.20
CA PRO A 31 18.97 -2.63 20.25
C PRO A 31 17.45 -2.52 20.08
N PHE A 32 16.71 -3.56 20.46
CA PHE A 32 15.24 -3.59 20.40
C PHE A 32 14.59 -2.39 21.08
N ALA A 33 15.17 -1.92 22.21
CA ALA A 33 14.70 -0.73 22.93
C ALA A 33 14.70 0.55 22.08
N ILE A 34 15.52 0.63 21.03
CA ILE A 34 15.59 1.77 20.10
C ILE A 34 14.78 1.46 18.82
N SER A 35 14.93 0.26 18.27
CA SER A 35 14.26 -0.12 17.02
C SER A 35 12.73 -0.18 17.17
N GLN A 36 12.21 -0.66 18.31
CA GLN A 36 10.78 -0.75 18.55
C GLN A 36 10.08 0.64 18.55
N PRO A 37 10.54 1.67 19.27
CA PRO A 37 9.99 3.02 19.12
C PRO A 37 10.04 3.57 17.70
N MET A 38 11.12 3.30 16.94
CA MET A 38 11.22 3.72 15.54
C MET A 38 10.12 3.07 14.68
N ARG A 39 9.84 1.78 14.91
CA ARG A 39 8.75 1.05 14.25
C ARG A 39 7.37 1.59 14.63
N ILE A 40 7.16 1.98 15.89
CA ILE A 40 5.92 2.61 16.35
C ILE A 40 5.71 3.96 15.65
N ILE A 41 6.72 4.82 15.63
CA ILE A 41 6.65 6.11 14.93
C ILE A 41 6.35 5.90 13.44
N GLY A 42 6.97 4.90 12.84
CA GLY A 42 6.81 4.55 11.44
C GLY A 42 5.38 4.15 11.04
N ARG A 43 4.59 3.61 11.98
CA ARG A 43 3.17 3.24 11.72
C ARG A 43 2.32 4.43 11.27
N ALA A 44 2.76 5.66 11.52
CA ALA A 44 2.09 6.86 11.04
C ALA A 44 2.11 7.02 9.53
N ALA A 45 3.12 6.51 8.85
CA ALA A 45 3.32 6.75 7.41
C ALA A 45 2.23 6.13 6.54
N PHE A 46 1.92 4.84 6.73
CA PHE A 46 1.01 4.12 5.86
C PHE A 46 -0.42 4.69 5.86
N PRO A 47 -1.07 4.97 7.01
CA PRO A 47 -2.40 5.62 7.01
C PRO A 47 -2.41 6.98 6.31
N LEU A 48 -1.35 7.76 6.41
CA LEU A 48 -1.24 9.04 5.73
C LEU A 48 -1.10 8.88 4.21
N TYR A 49 -0.31 7.91 3.74
CA TYR A 49 -0.23 7.59 2.30
C TYR A 49 -1.56 7.04 1.78
N ALA A 50 -2.21 6.15 2.53
CA ALA A 50 -3.54 5.60 2.21
C ALA A 50 -4.59 6.72 2.09
N TRP A 51 -4.62 7.64 3.06
CA TRP A 51 -5.47 8.81 3.04
C TRP A 51 -5.12 9.75 1.87
N GLY A 52 -3.84 9.98 1.65
CA GLY A 52 -3.33 10.78 0.53
C GLY A 52 -3.74 10.21 -0.82
N LEU A 53 -3.67 8.88 -1.00
CA LEU A 53 -4.13 8.18 -2.19
C LEU A 53 -5.65 8.38 -2.38
N ALA A 54 -6.44 8.09 -1.35
CA ALA A 54 -7.90 8.22 -1.40
C ALA A 54 -8.35 9.66 -1.74
N ALA A 55 -7.69 10.66 -1.16
CA ALA A 55 -7.95 12.07 -1.44
C ALA A 55 -7.44 12.50 -2.82
N GLY A 56 -6.28 12.00 -3.25
CA GLY A 56 -5.67 12.27 -4.55
C GLY A 56 -6.49 11.67 -5.69
N TRP A 57 -6.98 10.44 -5.51
CA TRP A 57 -7.81 9.75 -6.49
C TRP A 57 -9.07 10.54 -6.84
N ARG A 58 -9.73 11.13 -5.85
CA ARG A 58 -10.94 11.95 -6.07
C ARG A 58 -10.70 13.23 -6.87
N ARG A 59 -9.45 13.73 -6.86
CA ARG A 59 -9.06 15.02 -7.49
C ARG A 59 -8.32 14.81 -8.81
N THR A 60 -7.93 13.58 -9.14
CA THR A 60 -7.17 13.36 -10.37
C THR A 60 -8.05 13.46 -11.61
N ARG A 61 -7.53 14.15 -12.63
CA ARG A 61 -8.13 14.21 -13.96
C ARG A 61 -7.71 13.04 -14.86
N SER A 62 -6.66 12.31 -14.47
CA SER A 62 -6.10 11.21 -15.24
C SER A 62 -5.82 10.01 -14.33
N PRO A 63 -6.86 9.20 -14.00
CA PRO A 63 -6.73 8.03 -13.14
C PRO A 63 -5.70 7.02 -13.66
N GLY A 64 -5.67 6.78 -14.98
CA GLY A 64 -4.71 5.87 -15.60
C GLY A 64 -3.26 6.30 -15.42
N ARG A 65 -2.94 7.60 -15.58
CA ARG A 65 -1.59 8.13 -15.33
C ARG A 65 -1.23 8.05 -13.84
N TYR A 66 -2.21 8.33 -12.97
CA TYR A 66 -1.99 8.23 -11.52
C TYR A 66 -1.65 6.79 -11.11
N PHE A 67 -2.42 5.83 -11.60
CA PHE A 67 -2.17 4.40 -11.42
C PHE A 67 -0.82 3.98 -12.00
N GLY A 68 -0.53 4.35 -13.26
CA GLY A 68 0.75 4.02 -13.92
C GLY A 68 1.97 4.53 -13.16
N ASN A 69 1.91 5.73 -12.58
CA ASN A 69 2.98 6.25 -11.74
C ASN A 69 3.17 5.43 -10.45
N LEU A 70 2.08 4.94 -9.83
CA LEU A 70 2.17 4.06 -8.65
C LEU A 70 2.80 2.72 -9.01
N VAL A 71 2.38 2.10 -10.10
CA VAL A 71 2.94 0.83 -10.57
C VAL A 71 4.40 0.97 -10.93
N ALA A 72 4.77 2.00 -11.70
CA ALA A 72 6.17 2.27 -12.03
C ALA A 72 7.02 2.43 -10.77
N CYS A 73 6.57 3.24 -9.81
CA CYS A 73 7.27 3.41 -8.55
C CYS A 73 7.37 2.09 -7.76
N ALA A 74 6.31 1.26 -7.74
CA ALA A 74 6.31 -0.04 -7.09
C ALA A 74 7.37 -0.98 -7.70
N VAL A 75 7.41 -1.06 -9.03
CA VAL A 75 8.38 -1.92 -9.76
C VAL A 75 9.81 -1.46 -9.52
N PHE A 76 10.11 -0.17 -9.69
CA PHE A 76 11.46 0.36 -9.46
C PHE A 76 11.91 0.27 -8.00
N SER A 77 10.97 0.28 -7.06
CA SER A 77 11.28 0.19 -5.63
C SER A 77 11.42 -1.24 -5.12
N GLN A 78 11.02 -2.25 -5.89
CA GLN A 78 11.03 -3.64 -5.40
C GLN A 78 12.45 -4.12 -5.11
N LEU A 79 13.39 -3.90 -6.01
CA LEU A 79 14.79 -4.29 -5.79
C LEU A 79 15.41 -3.58 -4.57
N PRO A 80 15.35 -2.23 -4.45
CA PRO A 80 15.79 -1.55 -3.23
C PRO A 80 15.13 -2.05 -1.95
N PHE A 81 13.83 -2.34 -2.00
CA PHE A 81 13.07 -2.87 -0.87
C PHE A 81 13.60 -4.25 -0.43
N THR A 82 13.78 -5.14 -1.40
CA THR A 82 14.33 -6.48 -1.16
C THR A 82 15.75 -6.40 -0.58
N LEU A 83 16.63 -5.59 -1.16
CA LEU A 83 17.99 -5.40 -0.66
C LEU A 83 18.02 -4.85 0.76
N ALA A 84 17.13 -3.91 1.10
CA ALA A 84 17.10 -3.29 2.42
C ALA A 84 16.60 -4.25 3.50
N LEU A 85 15.48 -4.94 3.26
CA LEU A 85 14.79 -5.69 4.30
C LEU A 85 15.16 -7.17 4.35
N TYR A 86 15.60 -7.74 3.23
CA TYR A 86 15.85 -9.18 3.07
C TYR A 86 17.25 -9.50 2.55
N GLY A 87 18.09 -8.51 2.38
CA GLY A 87 19.44 -8.69 1.83
C GLY A 87 20.31 -9.72 2.60
N ALA A 88 19.96 -10.04 3.88
CA ALA A 88 20.59 -11.11 4.64
C ALA A 88 20.30 -12.51 4.08
N ASN A 89 19.13 -12.66 3.47
CA ASN A 89 18.59 -13.93 2.99
C ASN A 89 18.71 -14.07 1.46
N LEU A 90 19.49 -13.20 0.80
CA LEU A 90 19.82 -13.40 -0.61
C LEU A 90 20.54 -14.73 -0.76
N HIS A 91 20.05 -15.56 -1.66
CA HIS A 91 20.54 -16.91 -1.92
C HIS A 91 22.07 -16.95 -1.93
N PRO A 92 22.73 -17.99 -1.38
CA PRO A 92 24.19 -18.11 -1.31
C PRO A 92 24.91 -17.95 -2.65
N SER A 93 24.20 -18.11 -3.78
CA SER A 93 24.74 -17.94 -5.13
C SER A 93 24.84 -16.47 -5.57
N GLY A 94 24.40 -15.49 -4.77
CA GLY A 94 24.37 -14.06 -5.17
C GLY A 94 23.47 -13.76 -6.36
N ALA A 95 22.81 -14.77 -6.93
CA ALA A 95 21.89 -14.58 -8.04
C ALA A 95 20.56 -14.04 -7.50
N ILE A 96 20.14 -12.88 -7.99
CA ILE A 96 18.81 -12.34 -7.78
C ILE A 96 17.90 -13.01 -8.81
N PRO A 97 17.16 -14.08 -8.46
CA PRO A 97 16.32 -14.75 -9.43
C PRO A 97 15.09 -13.88 -9.72
N PHE A 98 15.09 -13.20 -10.86
CA PHE A 98 13.89 -12.60 -11.44
C PHE A 98 13.01 -13.73 -12.00
N TYR A 99 12.15 -14.33 -11.18
CA TYR A 99 11.19 -15.30 -11.65
C TYR A 99 9.78 -14.70 -11.63
N PHE A 100 9.31 -14.23 -12.77
CA PHE A 100 7.90 -14.14 -13.06
C PHE A 100 7.37 -15.54 -13.42
N ALA A 101 7.03 -16.36 -12.43
CA ALA A 101 6.35 -17.61 -12.72
C ALA A 101 4.93 -17.29 -13.19
N PHE A 102 4.75 -17.23 -14.49
CA PHE A 102 3.47 -17.09 -15.17
C PHE A 102 2.62 -18.33 -14.90
N ARG A 103 1.50 -18.17 -14.19
CA ARG A 103 0.50 -19.24 -14.05
C ARG A 103 -0.68 -18.94 -14.96
N PRO A 104 -0.85 -19.69 -16.08
CA PRO A 104 -1.91 -19.40 -17.05
C PRO A 104 -3.31 -19.39 -16.43
N GLY A 105 -3.56 -20.22 -15.41
CA GLY A 105 -4.85 -20.23 -14.70
C GLY A 105 -5.24 -18.90 -14.06
N TYR A 106 -4.29 -18.15 -13.48
CA TYR A 106 -4.60 -16.83 -12.90
C TYR A 106 -4.88 -15.77 -13.94
N VAL A 107 -4.21 -15.86 -15.10
CA VAL A 107 -4.47 -14.95 -16.22
C VAL A 107 -5.84 -15.24 -16.82
N LEU A 108 -6.18 -16.50 -17.03
CA LEU A 108 -7.50 -16.89 -17.53
C LEU A 108 -8.61 -16.47 -16.56
N LEU A 109 -8.41 -16.64 -15.25
CA LEU A 109 -9.35 -16.16 -14.24
C LEU A 109 -9.48 -14.63 -14.28
N GLY A 110 -8.38 -13.90 -14.35
CA GLY A 110 -8.39 -12.44 -14.46
C GLY A 110 -9.08 -11.94 -15.72
N LEU A 111 -8.85 -12.59 -16.85
CA LEU A 111 -9.53 -12.30 -18.12
C LEU A 111 -11.02 -12.64 -18.06
N GLY A 112 -11.37 -13.78 -17.47
CA GLY A 112 -12.78 -14.19 -17.28
C GLY A 112 -13.54 -13.22 -16.39
N LEU A 113 -12.97 -12.82 -15.24
CA LEU A 113 -13.55 -11.80 -14.37
C LEU A 113 -13.68 -10.44 -15.08
N SER A 114 -12.65 -10.04 -15.82
CA SER A 114 -12.66 -8.80 -16.61
C SER A 114 -13.77 -8.80 -17.66
N ALA A 115 -13.91 -9.90 -18.40
CA ALA A 115 -14.96 -10.06 -19.41
C ALA A 115 -16.37 -10.05 -18.78
N ALA A 116 -16.55 -10.80 -17.68
CA ALA A 116 -17.82 -10.85 -16.96
C ALA A 116 -18.23 -9.48 -16.41
N VAL A 117 -17.32 -8.78 -15.74
CA VAL A 117 -17.58 -7.45 -15.20
C VAL A 117 -17.81 -6.43 -16.30
N GLY A 118 -17.00 -6.48 -17.38
CA GLY A 118 -17.17 -5.60 -18.53
C GLY A 118 -18.52 -5.78 -19.22
N TRP A 119 -18.96 -7.03 -19.37
CA TRP A 119 -20.27 -7.37 -19.94
C TRP A 119 -21.43 -6.93 -19.04
N LEU A 120 -21.37 -7.26 -17.75
CA LEU A 120 -22.39 -6.86 -16.76
C LEU A 120 -22.47 -5.33 -16.63
N ALA A 121 -21.33 -4.65 -16.58
CA ALA A 121 -21.26 -3.20 -16.48
C ALA A 121 -21.52 -2.48 -17.80
N ARG A 122 -21.51 -3.20 -18.92
CA ARG A 122 -21.49 -2.61 -20.27
C ARG A 122 -20.42 -1.51 -20.41
N SER A 123 -19.26 -1.74 -19.79
CA SER A 123 -18.20 -0.73 -19.65
C SER A 123 -16.83 -1.32 -19.87
N ARG A 124 -16.13 -0.86 -20.93
CA ARG A 124 -14.72 -1.22 -21.19
C ARG A 124 -13.79 -0.75 -20.07
N ALA A 125 -14.10 0.38 -19.43
CA ALA A 125 -13.30 0.88 -18.30
C ALA A 125 -13.44 -0.04 -17.08
N ALA A 126 -14.63 -0.58 -16.80
CA ALA A 126 -14.82 -1.55 -15.73
C ALA A 126 -14.05 -2.86 -16.00
N ALA A 127 -14.06 -3.36 -17.24
CA ALA A 127 -13.28 -4.52 -17.65
C ALA A 127 -11.77 -4.28 -17.44
N PHE A 128 -11.26 -3.14 -17.88
CA PHE A 128 -9.86 -2.76 -17.76
C PHE A 128 -9.41 -2.70 -16.29
N TRP A 129 -10.14 -1.99 -15.44
CA TRP A 129 -9.80 -1.88 -14.03
C TRP A 129 -9.93 -3.21 -13.29
N THR A 130 -10.90 -4.05 -13.66
CA THR A 130 -11.03 -5.42 -13.12
C THR A 130 -9.81 -6.26 -13.47
N PHE A 131 -9.34 -6.19 -14.71
CA PHE A 131 -8.12 -6.89 -15.14
C PHE A 131 -6.92 -6.45 -14.32
N LEU A 132 -6.71 -5.14 -14.15
CA LEU A 132 -5.60 -4.61 -13.36
C LEU A 132 -5.68 -5.02 -11.89
N ALA A 133 -6.87 -4.97 -11.28
CA ALA A 133 -7.06 -5.41 -9.91
C ALA A 133 -6.76 -6.91 -9.74
N ALA A 134 -7.23 -7.75 -10.66
CA ALA A 134 -6.97 -9.19 -10.64
C ALA A 134 -5.48 -9.51 -10.85
N ALA A 135 -4.80 -8.80 -11.76
CA ALA A 135 -3.37 -8.96 -12.00
C ALA A 135 -2.54 -8.60 -10.76
N LEU A 136 -2.84 -7.47 -10.11
CA LEU A 136 -2.15 -7.05 -8.90
C LEU A 136 -2.46 -7.97 -7.71
N ALA A 137 -3.70 -8.43 -7.56
CA ALA A 137 -4.05 -9.43 -6.56
C ALA A 137 -3.28 -10.74 -6.78
N GLY A 138 -3.15 -11.17 -8.05
CA GLY A 138 -2.34 -12.33 -8.42
C GLY A 138 -0.86 -12.20 -8.04
N LEU A 139 -0.28 -10.99 -8.14
CA LEU A 139 1.08 -10.71 -7.67
C LEU A 139 1.21 -10.85 -6.15
N HIS A 140 0.25 -10.33 -5.38
CA HIS A 140 0.23 -10.47 -3.92
C HIS A 140 0.13 -11.94 -3.48
N LEU A 141 -0.70 -12.73 -4.17
CA LEU A 141 -0.81 -14.16 -3.92
C LEU A 141 0.49 -14.92 -4.15
N LYS A 142 1.28 -14.49 -5.14
CA LYS A 142 2.56 -15.10 -5.43
C LYS A 142 3.65 -14.67 -4.47
N ALA A 143 3.65 -13.42 -4.03
CA ALA A 143 4.62 -12.92 -3.06
C ALA A 143 4.47 -13.61 -1.71
N GLY A 144 3.23 -13.90 -1.27
CA GLY A 144 2.93 -14.67 -0.07
C GLY A 144 3.22 -16.18 -0.17
N GLY A 145 3.65 -16.69 -1.33
CA GLY A 145 3.95 -18.09 -1.60
C GLY A 145 5.26 -18.28 -2.38
N PHE A 146 6.37 -18.36 -1.72
CA PHE A 146 7.63 -19.04 -2.13
C PHE A 146 8.34 -18.68 -3.47
N TRP A 147 7.86 -17.80 -4.34
CA TRP A 147 8.33 -17.74 -5.73
C TRP A 147 8.82 -16.40 -6.26
N LEU A 148 8.53 -15.31 -5.58
CA LEU A 148 9.09 -14.01 -5.87
C LEU A 148 10.16 -13.72 -4.82
N TRP A 149 11.40 -13.92 -5.09
CA TRP A 149 12.50 -13.55 -4.21
C TRP A 149 12.64 -14.36 -2.91
N ALA A 150 12.62 -15.68 -2.96
CA ALA A 150 12.86 -16.52 -1.79
C ALA A 150 11.90 -16.29 -0.59
N GLY A 151 10.63 -16.03 -0.85
CA GLY A 151 9.60 -15.86 0.18
C GLY A 151 9.39 -14.42 0.62
N GLU A 152 9.86 -13.45 -0.12
CA GLU A 152 9.83 -12.04 0.23
C GLU A 152 8.56 -11.33 -0.21
N ASP A 153 8.17 -10.34 0.60
CA ASP A 153 6.96 -9.56 0.38
C ASP A 153 7.13 -8.53 -0.75
N LEU A 154 6.01 -8.19 -1.36
CA LEU A 154 5.92 -7.02 -2.22
C LEU A 154 5.98 -5.74 -1.39
N ASN A 155 6.63 -4.71 -1.92
CA ASN A 155 6.62 -3.41 -1.27
C ASN A 155 5.20 -2.81 -1.24
N VAL A 156 4.96 -1.93 -0.26
CA VAL A 156 3.65 -1.33 0.03
C VAL A 156 3.00 -0.58 -1.14
N LEU A 157 3.77 -0.16 -2.15
CA LEU A 157 3.25 0.55 -3.31
C LEU A 157 2.39 -0.35 -4.21
N TYR A 158 2.62 -1.67 -4.22
CA TYR A 158 1.74 -2.62 -4.91
C TYR A 158 0.36 -2.68 -4.25
N THR A 159 0.29 -2.62 -2.91
CA THR A 159 -0.98 -2.51 -2.17
C THR A 159 -1.72 -1.22 -2.52
N LEU A 160 -1.00 -0.10 -2.59
CA LEU A 160 -1.58 1.19 -2.99
C LEU A 160 -2.03 1.17 -4.47
N ALA A 161 -1.28 0.50 -5.36
CA ALA A 161 -1.68 0.32 -6.76
C ALA A 161 -2.94 -0.55 -6.89
N LEU A 162 -3.02 -1.66 -6.13
CA LEU A 162 -4.23 -2.50 -6.07
C LEU A 162 -5.44 -1.68 -5.59
N ALA A 163 -5.26 -0.89 -4.54
CA ALA A 163 -6.31 0.01 -4.06
C ALA A 163 -6.75 1.02 -5.13
N ALA A 164 -5.81 1.60 -5.88
CA ALA A 164 -6.10 2.51 -6.99
C ALA A 164 -6.89 1.81 -8.11
N ALA A 165 -6.55 0.54 -8.44
CA ALA A 165 -7.31 -0.26 -9.41
C ALA A 165 -8.74 -0.51 -8.95
N CYS A 166 -8.94 -0.87 -7.66
CA CYS A 166 -10.26 -1.05 -7.07
C CYS A 166 -11.09 0.26 -7.06
N LEU A 167 -10.44 1.40 -6.80
CA LEU A 167 -11.10 2.70 -6.91
C LEU A 167 -11.51 3.04 -8.36
N GLY A 168 -10.65 2.70 -9.33
CA GLY A 168 -10.97 2.83 -10.76
C GLY A 168 -12.14 1.97 -11.18
N LEU A 169 -12.19 0.72 -10.71
CA LEU A 169 -13.30 -0.19 -10.93
C LEU A 169 -14.60 0.37 -10.34
N ARG A 170 -14.59 0.80 -9.07
CA ARG A 170 -15.73 1.43 -8.41
C ARG A 170 -16.26 2.65 -9.20
N ASP A 171 -15.39 3.51 -9.68
CA ASP A 171 -15.77 4.71 -10.40
C ASP A 171 -16.35 4.39 -11.78
N SER A 172 -15.98 3.26 -12.37
CA SER A 172 -16.52 2.74 -13.62
C SER A 172 -17.95 2.15 -13.45
N TRP A 173 -18.36 1.85 -12.21
CA TRP A 173 -19.67 1.27 -11.88
C TRP A 173 -20.75 2.30 -11.56
N ARG A 174 -20.56 3.54 -11.94
CA ARG A 174 -21.48 4.66 -11.56
C ARG A 174 -22.92 4.47 -12.04
N GLY A 175 -23.17 3.72 -13.09
CA GLY A 175 -24.49 3.44 -13.62
C GLY A 175 -25.24 2.26 -12.96
N TRP A 176 -24.61 1.55 -12.00
CA TRP A 176 -25.17 0.34 -11.41
C TRP A 176 -26.05 0.59 -10.20
N GLY A 177 -27.13 -0.16 -10.07
CA GLY A 177 -27.95 -0.22 -8.86
C GLY A 177 -27.19 -0.87 -7.69
N PHE A 178 -27.70 -0.68 -6.48
CA PHE A 178 -27.08 -1.21 -5.26
C PHE A 178 -26.86 -2.73 -5.30
N ALA A 179 -27.87 -3.49 -5.72
CA ALA A 179 -27.80 -4.94 -5.81
C ALA A 179 -26.70 -5.42 -6.76
N GLN A 180 -26.56 -4.82 -7.92
CA GLN A 180 -25.52 -5.16 -8.89
C GLN A 180 -24.11 -4.88 -8.33
N ARG A 181 -23.94 -3.75 -7.64
CA ARG A 181 -22.67 -3.38 -7.00
C ARG A 181 -22.34 -4.34 -5.86
N ALA A 182 -23.32 -4.68 -5.03
CA ALA A 182 -23.15 -5.62 -3.94
C ALA A 182 -22.77 -7.01 -4.47
N THR A 183 -23.48 -7.52 -5.46
CA THR A 183 -23.20 -8.84 -6.07
C THR A 183 -21.79 -8.88 -6.67
N ALA A 184 -21.39 -7.86 -7.43
CA ALA A 184 -20.06 -7.82 -8.04
C ALA A 184 -18.93 -7.62 -7.00
N ALA A 185 -19.16 -6.80 -5.96
CA ALA A 185 -18.22 -6.64 -4.87
C ALA A 185 -18.07 -7.94 -4.07
N THR A 186 -19.18 -8.64 -3.80
CA THR A 186 -19.15 -9.93 -3.11
C THR A 186 -18.46 -11.00 -3.96
N ALA A 187 -18.74 -11.06 -5.27
CA ALA A 187 -18.08 -11.98 -6.18
C ALA A 187 -16.56 -11.71 -6.26
N LEU A 188 -16.17 -10.45 -6.36
CA LEU A 188 -14.75 -10.07 -6.34
C LEU A 188 -14.10 -10.40 -5.00
N ALA A 189 -14.75 -10.07 -3.88
CA ALA A 189 -14.25 -10.40 -2.55
C ALA A 189 -14.14 -11.92 -2.33
N ALA A 190 -15.13 -12.69 -2.77
CA ALA A 190 -15.11 -14.15 -2.71
C ALA A 190 -14.01 -14.74 -3.59
N ALA A 191 -13.83 -14.22 -4.82
CA ALA A 191 -12.73 -14.63 -5.70
C ALA A 191 -11.35 -14.34 -5.07
N LEU A 192 -11.19 -13.16 -4.49
CA LEU A 192 -9.98 -12.77 -3.79
C LEU A 192 -9.74 -13.62 -2.54
N ALA A 193 -10.78 -13.95 -1.77
CA ALA A 193 -10.70 -14.83 -0.60
C ALA A 193 -10.42 -16.29 -1.00
N PHE A 194 -11.08 -16.78 -2.07
CA PHE A 194 -10.85 -18.13 -2.59
C PHE A 194 -9.44 -18.30 -3.15
N LEU A 195 -8.89 -17.27 -3.80
CA LEU A 195 -7.50 -17.24 -4.25
C LEU A 195 -6.50 -17.23 -3.09
N GLY A 196 -6.98 -17.24 -1.84
CA GLY A 196 -6.12 -17.32 -0.67
C GLY A 196 -5.28 -16.06 -0.50
N LEU A 197 -5.90 -14.88 -0.66
CA LEU A 197 -5.34 -13.62 -0.19
C LEU A 197 -5.10 -13.74 1.33
N ARG A 198 -4.23 -14.65 1.70
CA ARG A 198 -3.58 -14.59 2.99
C ARG A 198 -2.82 -13.27 2.99
N ALA A 199 -3.26 -12.39 3.84
CA ALA A 199 -2.50 -11.21 4.20
C ALA A 199 -1.27 -11.68 4.98
N ASP A 200 -0.34 -12.38 4.31
CA ASP A 200 0.96 -12.60 4.89
C ASP A 200 1.58 -11.23 5.04
N TYR A 201 1.77 -10.85 6.31
CA TYR A 201 2.37 -9.61 6.75
C TYR A 201 1.61 -8.29 6.50
N GLY A 202 0.27 -8.34 6.35
CA GLY A 202 -0.56 -7.26 6.86
C GLY A 202 -0.73 -6.00 6.04
N THR A 203 0.05 -5.73 5.01
CA THR A 203 -0.16 -4.54 4.18
C THR A 203 -0.99 -4.83 2.93
N GLY A 204 -1.03 -6.07 2.44
CA GLY A 204 -1.78 -6.46 1.25
C GLY A 204 -3.28 -6.19 1.36
N PHE A 205 -4.06 -7.20 1.76
CA PHE A 205 -5.52 -7.10 1.84
C PHE A 205 -5.99 -6.11 2.93
N VAL A 206 -5.35 -6.12 4.09
CA VAL A 206 -5.71 -5.24 5.21
C VAL A 206 -5.39 -3.78 4.87
N GLY A 207 -4.28 -3.53 4.19
CA GLY A 207 -3.94 -2.20 3.66
C GLY A 207 -4.90 -1.74 2.56
N LEU A 208 -5.35 -2.64 1.70
CA LEU A 208 -6.39 -2.37 0.70
C LEU A 208 -7.68 -1.89 1.38
N LEU A 209 -8.14 -2.59 2.43
CA LEU A 209 -9.34 -2.20 3.19
C LEU A 209 -9.19 -0.81 3.78
N LEU A 210 -8.02 -0.45 4.31
CA LEU A 210 -7.78 0.90 4.84
C LEU A 210 -8.00 1.96 3.75
N VAL A 211 -7.42 1.82 2.58
CA VAL A 211 -7.57 2.80 1.49
C VAL A 211 -9.01 2.90 1.02
N LEU A 212 -9.68 1.77 0.81
CA LEU A 212 -11.07 1.74 0.34
C LEU A 212 -12.03 2.37 1.35
N GLY A 213 -11.88 2.05 2.63
CA GLY A 213 -12.67 2.65 3.71
C GLY A 213 -12.46 4.16 3.82
N LEU A 214 -11.20 4.63 3.76
CA LEU A 214 -10.89 6.05 3.73
C LEU A 214 -11.50 6.77 2.51
N ALA A 215 -11.52 6.11 1.35
CA ALA A 215 -12.12 6.66 0.14
C ALA A 215 -13.65 6.74 0.22
N LEU A 216 -14.29 5.77 0.87
CA LEU A 216 -15.74 5.76 1.12
C LEU A 216 -16.12 6.85 2.12
N LEU A 217 -15.47 6.87 3.28
CA LEU A 217 -15.74 7.85 4.35
C LEU A 217 -15.38 9.28 3.94
N GLY A 218 -14.51 9.47 2.98
CA GLY A 218 -14.20 10.77 2.42
C GLY A 218 -15.39 11.46 1.72
N ARG A 219 -16.54 10.80 1.58
CA ARG A 219 -17.81 11.33 1.07
C ARG A 219 -18.82 11.68 2.18
N ALA A 220 -18.48 11.38 3.44
CA ALA A 220 -19.33 11.70 4.57
C ALA A 220 -19.48 13.20 4.78
N GLN A 221 -20.49 13.63 5.53
CA GLN A 221 -20.70 15.04 5.89
C GLN A 221 -19.50 15.60 6.69
N ARG A 222 -18.91 14.80 7.55
CA ARG A 222 -17.69 15.13 8.32
C ARG A 222 -16.60 14.10 8.06
N PRO A 223 -15.91 14.20 6.91
CA PRO A 223 -15.00 13.12 6.49
C PRO A 223 -13.79 12.95 7.42
N GLY A 224 -13.21 14.03 7.94
CA GLY A 224 -12.01 13.97 8.76
C GLY A 224 -12.18 13.15 10.03
N PRO A 225 -13.13 13.47 10.92
CA PRO A 225 -13.38 12.67 12.11
C PRO A 225 -13.74 11.21 11.81
N ALA A 226 -14.61 10.97 10.83
CA ALA A 226 -14.99 9.60 10.44
C ALA A 226 -13.80 8.78 9.94
N GLN A 227 -12.93 9.38 9.15
CA GLN A 227 -11.70 8.74 8.65
C GLN A 227 -10.70 8.49 9.79
N ALA A 228 -10.58 9.40 10.76
CA ALA A 228 -9.70 9.23 11.91
C ALA A 228 -10.15 8.05 12.77
N VAL A 229 -11.45 7.98 13.10
CA VAL A 229 -12.03 6.84 13.84
C VAL A 229 -11.79 5.53 13.08
N TYR A 230 -11.97 5.55 11.76
CA TYR A 230 -11.73 4.37 10.94
C TYR A 230 -10.27 3.92 10.97
N VAL A 231 -9.30 4.84 10.92
CA VAL A 231 -7.86 4.51 11.03
C VAL A 231 -7.57 3.83 12.36
N LEU A 232 -8.14 4.32 13.47
CA LEU A 232 -7.94 3.72 14.78
C LEU A 232 -8.60 2.35 14.90
N ALA A 233 -9.84 2.20 14.41
CA ALA A 233 -10.55 0.92 14.40
C ALA A 233 -9.82 -0.12 13.52
N TRP A 234 -9.39 0.28 12.33
CA TRP A 234 -8.56 -0.55 11.46
C TRP A 234 -7.28 -1.00 12.18
N GLY A 235 -6.58 -0.08 12.83
CA GLY A 235 -5.38 -0.37 13.58
C GLY A 235 -5.62 -1.31 14.75
N ALA A 236 -6.71 -1.13 15.50
CA ALA A 236 -7.08 -2.02 16.60
C ALA A 236 -7.29 -3.46 16.12
N VAL A 237 -7.98 -3.65 15.00
CA VAL A 237 -8.16 -4.97 14.39
C VAL A 237 -6.82 -5.53 13.89
N PHE A 238 -6.05 -4.73 13.17
CA PHE A 238 -4.82 -5.19 12.54
C PHE A 238 -3.70 -5.43 13.56
N TYR A 239 -3.31 -4.40 14.32
CA TYR A 239 -2.19 -4.53 15.27
C TYR A 239 -2.61 -5.20 16.58
N GLY A 240 -3.83 -4.94 17.06
CA GLY A 240 -4.31 -5.51 18.31
C GLY A 240 -4.71 -6.96 18.16
N CYS A 241 -5.72 -7.24 17.33
CA CYS A 241 -6.30 -8.59 17.25
C CYS A 241 -5.50 -9.53 16.37
N TYR A 242 -5.01 -9.05 15.20
CA TYR A 242 -4.33 -9.91 14.22
C TYR A 242 -2.84 -10.10 14.55
N GLN A 243 -2.09 -9.01 14.72
CA GLN A 243 -0.65 -9.10 15.03
C GLN A 243 -0.34 -9.24 16.53
N GLN A 244 -1.32 -9.06 17.41
CA GLN A 244 -1.14 -9.07 18.87
C GLN A 244 -0.04 -8.11 19.35
N ASN A 245 0.17 -7.01 18.64
CA ASN A 245 1.20 -6.00 18.90
C ASN A 245 0.57 -4.65 19.23
N TRP A 246 -0.09 -4.55 20.38
CA TRP A 246 -0.83 -3.38 20.86
C TRP A 246 0.00 -2.08 20.90
N PRO A 247 1.29 -2.08 21.26
CA PRO A 247 2.11 -0.86 21.23
C PRO A 247 2.12 -0.15 19.88
N MET A 248 1.95 -0.87 18.76
CA MET A 248 1.91 -0.26 17.41
C MET A 248 0.72 0.69 17.21
N LEU A 249 -0.36 0.54 18.01
CA LEU A 249 -1.51 1.46 17.96
C LEU A 249 -1.14 2.89 18.32
N ALA A 250 -0.17 3.09 19.22
CA ALA A 250 0.28 4.43 19.60
C ALA A 250 0.76 5.23 18.38
N GLY A 251 1.38 4.57 17.40
CA GLY A 251 1.82 5.20 16.15
C GLY A 251 0.68 5.69 15.25
N LEU A 252 -0.56 5.24 15.49
CA LEU A 252 -1.74 5.65 14.70
C LEU A 252 -2.45 6.88 15.28
N LEU A 253 -2.18 7.25 16.53
CA LEU A 253 -2.87 8.37 17.18
C LEU A 253 -2.61 9.69 16.45
N LEU A 254 -1.35 9.97 16.15
CA LEU A 254 -0.97 11.21 15.48
C LEU A 254 -1.52 11.30 14.04
N PRO A 255 -1.36 10.28 13.16
CA PRO A 255 -1.98 10.35 11.83
C PRO A 255 -3.51 10.45 11.87
N ALA A 256 -4.18 9.80 12.81
CA ALA A 256 -5.63 9.94 12.99
C ALA A 256 -6.00 11.38 13.35
N ALA A 257 -5.31 12.01 14.31
CA ALA A 257 -5.51 13.40 14.68
C ALA A 257 -5.27 14.35 13.50
N LEU A 258 -4.19 14.13 12.73
CA LEU A 258 -3.86 14.93 11.56
C LEU A 258 -4.91 14.79 10.43
N ILE A 259 -5.44 13.59 10.22
CA ILE A 259 -6.53 13.34 9.26
C ILE A 259 -7.82 14.03 9.71
N ALA A 260 -8.16 13.97 11.01
CA ALA A 260 -9.31 14.66 11.57
C ALA A 260 -9.23 16.18 11.35
N ALA A 261 -8.09 16.79 11.67
CA ALA A 261 -7.85 18.22 11.51
C ALA A 261 -7.90 18.67 10.03
N GLN A 262 -7.30 17.91 9.11
CA GLN A 262 -7.29 18.23 7.68
C GLN A 262 -8.66 18.08 7.02
N GLY A 263 -9.49 17.16 7.49
CA GLY A 263 -10.88 17.01 7.05
C GLY A 263 -11.71 18.26 7.36
N GLY A 264 -11.47 18.90 8.50
CA GLY A 264 -12.07 20.19 8.86
C GLY A 264 -11.59 21.34 7.96
N MET A 265 -10.28 21.40 7.67
CA MET A 265 -9.70 22.46 6.82
C MET A 265 -10.11 22.35 5.34
N ALA A 266 -10.33 21.13 4.83
CA ALA A 266 -10.81 20.93 3.45
C ALA A 266 -12.24 21.41 3.25
N SER A 267 -13.05 21.41 4.31
CA SER A 267 -14.40 21.97 4.32
C SER A 267 -14.40 23.50 4.36
N ALA A 268 -13.32 24.12 4.81
CA ALA A 268 -13.19 25.57 4.93
C ALA A 268 -12.75 26.28 3.62
N GLY A 269 -12.65 25.54 2.50
CA GLY A 269 -12.40 26.14 1.18
C GLY A 269 -11.02 26.77 0.99
N LEU A 270 -10.06 26.49 1.87
CA LEU A 270 -8.71 27.06 1.76
C LEU A 270 -8.01 26.59 0.48
N PRO A 271 -7.45 27.49 -0.35
CA PRO A 271 -6.84 27.12 -1.62
C PRO A 271 -5.64 26.20 -1.39
N ALA A 272 -5.64 25.06 -2.08
CA ALA A 272 -4.47 24.19 -2.14
C ALA A 272 -3.31 24.96 -2.81
N ARG A 273 -2.38 25.43 -2.00
CA ARG A 273 -1.25 26.26 -2.44
C ARG A 273 -0.45 25.50 -3.53
N ARG A 274 -0.11 26.18 -4.64
CA ARG A 274 0.59 25.66 -5.84
C ARG A 274 1.99 25.02 -5.58
N TRP A 275 2.48 25.01 -4.36
CA TRP A 275 3.79 24.50 -3.95
C TRP A 275 3.98 22.98 -4.12
N ASN A 276 2.91 22.26 -4.47
CA ASN A 276 2.96 20.80 -4.57
C ASN A 276 3.56 20.25 -5.88
N LEU A 277 3.71 21.06 -6.94
CA LEU A 277 4.15 20.54 -8.24
C LEU A 277 5.65 20.24 -8.30
N GLY A 278 6.48 21.11 -7.74
CA GLY A 278 7.95 20.95 -7.78
C GLY A 278 8.47 19.74 -7.00
N TRP A 279 7.75 19.34 -5.91
CA TRP A 279 8.16 18.25 -5.03
C TRP A 279 7.58 16.89 -5.42
N LYS A 280 6.74 16.82 -6.44
CA LYS A 280 6.08 15.56 -6.84
C LYS A 280 7.09 14.45 -7.17
N HIS A 281 8.07 14.76 -8.00
CA HIS A 281 9.07 13.80 -8.43
C HIS A 281 9.99 13.38 -7.28
N PHE A 282 10.33 14.30 -6.40
CA PHE A 282 11.11 14.00 -5.19
C PHE A 282 10.43 12.94 -4.33
N PHE A 283 9.13 13.06 -4.03
CA PHE A 283 8.41 12.10 -3.20
C PHE A 283 8.34 10.70 -3.83
N TYR A 284 8.28 10.61 -5.16
CA TYR A 284 8.35 9.31 -5.85
C TYR A 284 9.77 8.74 -5.85
N ALA A 285 10.79 9.57 -6.04
CA ALA A 285 12.18 9.13 -6.09
C ALA A 285 12.72 8.76 -4.70
N TRP A 286 12.25 9.41 -3.64
CA TRP A 286 12.72 9.17 -2.27
C TRP A 286 12.47 7.72 -1.82
N TYR A 287 11.32 7.15 -2.18
CA TYR A 287 10.99 5.80 -1.73
C TYR A 287 12.00 4.73 -2.18
N PRO A 288 12.35 4.58 -3.45
CA PRO A 288 13.42 3.68 -3.84
C PRO A 288 14.81 4.13 -3.37
N ALA A 289 15.08 5.43 -3.35
CA ALA A 289 16.42 5.96 -3.03
C ALA A 289 16.82 5.66 -1.58
N HIS A 290 15.98 5.97 -0.59
CA HIS A 290 16.34 5.71 0.82
C HIS A 290 16.46 4.22 1.10
N LEU A 291 15.62 3.36 0.49
CA LEU A 291 15.72 1.92 0.62
C LEU A 291 17.03 1.38 0.01
N LEU A 292 17.44 1.93 -1.14
CA LEU A 292 18.72 1.58 -1.76
C LEU A 292 19.89 1.94 -0.83
N VAL A 293 19.88 3.14 -0.27
CA VAL A 293 20.90 3.59 0.70
C VAL A 293 20.94 2.67 1.92
N LEU A 294 19.77 2.35 2.50
CA LEU A 294 19.70 1.44 3.66
C LEU A 294 20.18 0.03 3.30
N GLY A 295 19.82 -0.48 2.11
CA GLY A 295 20.28 -1.78 1.63
C GLY A 295 21.80 -1.85 1.45
N VAL A 296 22.41 -0.82 0.84
CA VAL A 296 23.86 -0.72 0.69
C VAL A 296 24.56 -0.62 2.05
N LEU A 297 24.07 0.23 2.94
CA LEU A 297 24.62 0.35 4.29
C LEU A 297 24.50 -0.95 5.09
N SER A 298 23.37 -1.64 4.97
CA SER A 298 23.17 -2.93 5.65
C SER A 298 24.14 -4.00 5.11
N ALA A 299 24.37 -4.04 3.81
CA ALA A 299 25.32 -4.95 3.20
C ALA A 299 26.76 -4.66 3.63
N TRP A 300 27.12 -3.38 3.76
CA TRP A 300 28.45 -2.97 4.17
C TRP A 300 28.76 -3.23 5.67
N LEU A 301 27.73 -3.14 6.51
CA LEU A 301 27.86 -3.36 7.96
C LEU A 301 27.85 -4.83 8.36
N ARG A 302 27.57 -5.75 7.42
CA ARG A 302 27.62 -7.18 7.71
C ARG A 302 29.04 -7.68 7.83
N PRO A 303 29.37 -8.45 8.87
CA PRO A 303 30.67 -9.12 8.96
C PRO A 303 30.83 -10.07 7.77
N ALA A 304 32.00 -10.01 7.14
CA ALA A 304 32.38 -10.96 6.10
C ALA A 304 32.38 -12.37 6.72
N GLY A 305 31.41 -13.22 6.37
CA GLY A 305 31.35 -14.60 6.81
C GLY A 305 30.05 -15.08 7.48
N GLN A 306 29.02 -14.25 7.51
CA GLN A 306 27.65 -14.67 7.88
C GLN A 306 26.73 -14.81 6.68
#